data_0f2a59e556472f15a7c61ae919a0d264
#
_entry.id   0f2a59e556472f15a7c61ae919a0d264
#
_cell.length_a   1.000
_cell.length_b   1.000
_cell.length_c   1.000
_cell.angle_alpha   90.00
_cell.angle_beta   90.00
_cell.angle_gamma   90.00
#
_symmetry.space_group_name_H-M   'P 1'
#
loop_
_entity.id
_entity.type
_entity.pdbx_description
1 polymer ?
#
loop_
_entity_poly.entity_id
_entity_poly.type
_entity_poly.pdbx_seq_one_letter_code
_entity_poly.pdbx_strand_id
1 'polypeptide(L)'
;MGYKCRFILTDIEGTTSSISFVNDELFPYFRKNIDQVTLFAHLPQVKNAFNEIIAISQQEDGTILTTSEDVKQKLLQWSLADKKYTPLKMLQGLIWEKGYKLGELKGHMYDDVAPSFEKWKLNGIDLGIYSSGSVAAQELIFKYASCGDMTKWISHYFDTRIGGKRESRSYEQIVNVLGINPGEIVFLSDIEEELSAANQAGLKTIHLLRNDNDKSSSSYFARDFLE
;
A
#
# COMPACT_ATOMS: atom_id res chain seq x y z
N MET A 1 -7.53 32.82 9.72
CA MET A 1 -6.93 32.44 8.43
C MET A 1 -7.37 31.04 8.11
N GLY A 2 -8.17 30.84 7.06
CA GLY A 2 -8.60 29.50 6.65
C GLY A 2 -7.40 28.68 6.20
N TYR A 3 -7.25 27.47 6.71
CA TYR A 3 -6.19 26.57 6.33
C TYR A 3 -6.40 26.12 4.88
N LYS A 4 -5.41 26.37 4.02
CA LYS A 4 -5.46 25.95 2.62
C LYS A 4 -4.85 24.56 2.51
N CYS A 5 -5.66 23.51 2.33
CA CYS A 5 -5.19 22.20 1.92
C CYS A 5 -4.84 22.25 0.44
N ARG A 6 -3.64 21.79 0.07
CA ARG A 6 -3.18 21.66 -1.33
C ARG A 6 -2.93 20.23 -1.74
N PHE A 7 -2.69 19.36 -0.76
CA PHE A 7 -2.35 17.98 -1.02
C PHE A 7 -2.95 17.08 0.06
N ILE A 8 -3.57 15.99 -0.37
CA ILE A 8 -4.01 14.92 0.52
C ILE A 8 -3.11 13.71 0.26
N LEU A 9 -2.46 13.25 1.32
CA LEU A 9 -1.74 11.98 1.37
C LEU A 9 -2.62 10.98 2.09
N THR A 10 -2.84 9.79 1.57
CA THR A 10 -3.69 8.80 2.22
C THR A 10 -3.05 7.42 2.26
N ASP A 11 -3.30 6.69 3.33
CA ASP A 11 -3.04 5.27 3.42
C ASP A 11 -4.04 4.45 2.58
N ILE A 12 -3.79 3.16 2.45
CA ILE A 12 -4.67 2.21 1.75
C ILE A 12 -5.47 1.36 2.73
N GLU A 13 -4.77 0.49 3.47
CA GLU A 13 -5.37 -0.53 4.32
C GLU A 13 -6.05 0.11 5.55
N GLY A 14 -7.33 -0.15 5.76
CA GLY A 14 -8.10 0.50 6.84
C GLY A 14 -8.49 1.95 6.57
N THR A 15 -8.06 2.55 5.46
CA THR A 15 -8.28 3.98 5.13
C THR A 15 -9.06 4.14 3.82
N THR A 16 -8.49 3.80 2.67
CA THR A 16 -9.20 3.81 1.37
C THR A 16 -9.80 2.45 1.01
N SER A 17 -9.19 1.38 1.50
CA SER A 17 -9.61 -0.01 1.30
C SER A 17 -9.65 -0.76 2.62
N SER A 18 -10.46 -1.82 2.71
CA SER A 18 -10.52 -2.63 3.92
C SER A 18 -9.25 -3.48 4.10
N ILE A 19 -8.83 -3.68 5.35
CA ILE A 19 -7.75 -4.59 5.71
C ILE A 19 -8.11 -6.03 5.27
N SER A 20 -9.40 -6.41 5.34
CA SER A 20 -9.87 -7.73 4.94
C SER A 20 -9.60 -8.02 3.47
N PHE A 21 -9.63 -7.02 2.59
CA PHE A 21 -9.32 -7.25 1.17
C PHE A 21 -7.89 -7.80 0.96
N VAL A 22 -6.91 -7.26 1.68
CA VAL A 22 -5.53 -7.74 1.58
C VAL A 22 -5.40 -9.14 2.17
N ASN A 23 -6.00 -9.37 3.35
CA ASN A 23 -5.85 -10.62 4.10
C ASN A 23 -6.67 -11.77 3.51
N ASP A 24 -7.89 -11.48 3.04
CA ASP A 24 -8.87 -12.50 2.65
C ASP A 24 -8.94 -12.71 1.13
N GLU A 25 -8.42 -11.76 0.33
CA GLU A 25 -8.41 -11.87 -1.12
C GLU A 25 -7.00 -11.87 -1.72
N LEU A 26 -6.18 -10.82 -1.52
CA LEU A 26 -4.89 -10.69 -2.21
C LEU A 26 -3.89 -11.76 -1.78
N PHE A 27 -3.66 -11.96 -0.49
CA PHE A 27 -2.72 -12.97 -0.02
C PHE A 27 -3.20 -14.40 -0.33
N PRO A 28 -4.48 -14.77 -0.11
CA PRO A 28 -4.98 -16.08 -0.56
C PRO A 28 -4.87 -16.28 -2.06
N TYR A 29 -5.15 -15.26 -2.87
CA TYR A 29 -4.99 -15.33 -4.32
C TYR A 29 -3.54 -15.64 -4.72
N PHE A 30 -2.55 -14.96 -4.12
CA PHE A 30 -1.14 -15.26 -4.34
C PHE A 30 -0.81 -16.72 -3.97
N ARG A 31 -1.20 -17.16 -2.79
CA ARG A 31 -0.92 -18.53 -2.32
C ARG A 31 -1.55 -19.59 -3.20
N LYS A 32 -2.80 -19.38 -3.63
CA LYS A 32 -3.52 -20.28 -4.55
C LYS A 32 -2.84 -20.38 -5.93
N ASN A 33 -2.21 -19.30 -6.36
CA ASN A 33 -1.60 -19.19 -7.68
C ASN A 33 -0.06 -19.27 -7.65
N ILE A 34 0.53 -19.78 -6.56
CA ILE A 34 1.99 -19.79 -6.35
C ILE A 34 2.74 -20.51 -7.47
N ASP A 35 2.17 -21.54 -8.07
CA ASP A 35 2.77 -22.28 -9.19
C ASP A 35 3.05 -21.39 -10.40
N GLN A 36 2.35 -20.29 -10.54
CA GLN A 36 2.55 -19.34 -11.64
C GLN A 36 3.90 -18.61 -11.56
N VAL A 37 4.57 -18.58 -10.37
CA VAL A 37 5.92 -17.98 -10.27
C VAL A 37 6.90 -18.63 -11.22
N THR A 38 6.77 -19.93 -11.48
CA THR A 38 7.63 -20.67 -12.42
C THR A 38 7.39 -20.25 -13.87
N LEU A 39 6.18 -19.84 -14.22
CA LEU A 39 5.88 -19.32 -15.56
C LEU A 39 6.62 -18.01 -15.87
N PHE A 40 6.95 -17.25 -14.85
CA PHE A 40 7.72 -16.01 -14.96
C PHE A 40 9.25 -16.23 -14.84
N ALA A 41 9.73 -17.47 -14.63
CA ALA A 41 11.14 -17.77 -14.41
C ALA A 41 12.07 -17.38 -15.59
N HIS A 42 11.52 -17.15 -16.77
CA HIS A 42 12.25 -16.62 -17.92
C HIS A 42 12.62 -15.13 -17.77
N LEU A 43 11.94 -14.39 -16.92
CA LEU A 43 12.18 -12.97 -16.68
C LEU A 43 13.44 -12.76 -15.81
N PRO A 44 14.38 -11.88 -16.20
CA PRO A 44 15.60 -11.63 -15.41
C PRO A 44 15.34 -11.23 -13.96
N GLN A 45 14.33 -10.38 -13.73
CA GLN A 45 13.96 -9.95 -12.36
C GLN A 45 13.46 -11.11 -11.50
N VAL A 46 12.79 -12.11 -12.07
CA VAL A 46 12.33 -13.30 -11.34
C VAL A 46 13.50 -14.21 -10.98
N LYS A 47 14.47 -14.37 -11.90
CA LYS A 47 15.71 -15.11 -11.61
C LYS A 47 16.47 -14.45 -10.45
N ASN A 48 16.60 -13.12 -10.48
CA ASN A 48 17.25 -12.39 -9.40
C ASN A 48 16.49 -12.57 -8.07
N ALA A 49 15.16 -12.47 -8.08
CA ALA A 49 14.35 -12.70 -6.89
C ALA A 49 14.54 -14.11 -6.32
N PHE A 50 14.64 -15.15 -7.16
CA PHE A 50 14.90 -16.51 -6.68
C PHE A 50 16.27 -16.61 -5.99
N ASN A 51 17.30 -15.98 -6.54
CA ASN A 51 18.63 -15.93 -5.90
C ASN A 51 18.58 -15.20 -4.55
N GLU A 52 17.85 -14.07 -4.48
CA GLU A 52 17.65 -13.34 -3.22
C GLU A 52 16.89 -14.18 -2.19
N ILE A 53 15.84 -14.91 -2.60
CA ILE A 53 15.07 -15.79 -1.71
C ILE A 53 15.97 -16.86 -1.12
N ILE A 54 16.83 -17.50 -1.92
CA ILE A 54 17.78 -18.50 -1.48
C ILE A 54 18.75 -17.89 -0.45
N ALA A 55 19.32 -16.72 -0.75
CA ALA A 55 20.27 -16.05 0.14
C ALA A 55 19.60 -15.62 1.47
N ILE A 56 18.41 -15.03 1.41
CA ILE A 56 17.67 -14.61 2.61
C ILE A 56 17.30 -15.82 3.46
N SER A 57 16.83 -16.93 2.85
CA SER A 57 16.48 -18.14 3.58
C SER A 57 17.68 -18.72 4.35
N GLN A 58 18.84 -18.76 3.70
CA GLN A 58 20.05 -19.23 4.35
C GLN A 58 20.49 -18.34 5.51
N GLN A 59 20.30 -17.04 5.40
CA GLN A 59 20.63 -16.07 6.46
C GLN A 59 19.60 -16.08 7.60
N GLU A 60 18.30 -16.26 7.28
CA GLU A 60 17.21 -16.18 8.27
C GLU A 60 17.20 -17.38 9.21
N ASP A 61 17.30 -18.59 8.67
CA ASP A 61 17.11 -19.84 9.43
C ASP A 61 18.03 -21.00 8.99
N GLY A 62 19.01 -20.75 8.12
CA GLY A 62 19.93 -21.76 7.62
C GLY A 62 19.31 -22.67 6.55
N THR A 63 18.09 -22.42 6.08
CA THR A 63 17.42 -23.27 5.09
C THR A 63 18.14 -23.21 3.73
N ILE A 64 18.52 -24.35 3.20
CA ILE A 64 19.13 -24.50 1.87
C ILE A 64 18.02 -24.86 0.89
N LEU A 65 17.74 -23.97 -0.04
CA LEU A 65 16.77 -24.18 -1.12
C LEU A 65 17.50 -24.63 -2.38
N THR A 66 17.16 -25.80 -2.91
CA THR A 66 17.85 -26.43 -4.05
C THR A 66 16.97 -26.53 -5.30
N THR A 67 15.66 -26.50 -5.12
CA THR A 67 14.69 -26.67 -6.19
C THR A 67 13.73 -25.48 -6.26
N SER A 68 13.05 -25.32 -7.39
CA SER A 68 11.96 -24.34 -7.52
C SER A 68 10.80 -24.64 -6.57
N GLU A 69 10.61 -25.91 -6.21
CA GLU A 69 9.58 -26.29 -5.23
C GLU A 69 9.96 -25.79 -3.83
N ASP A 70 11.22 -25.92 -3.42
CA ASP A 70 11.68 -25.37 -2.14
C ASP A 70 11.45 -23.85 -2.06
N VAL A 71 11.73 -23.14 -3.16
CA VAL A 71 11.48 -21.68 -3.25
C VAL A 71 10.00 -21.38 -3.11
N LYS A 72 9.11 -22.13 -3.76
CA LYS A 72 7.65 -21.93 -3.62
C LYS A 72 7.20 -22.18 -2.19
N GLN A 73 7.67 -23.24 -1.54
CA GLN A 73 7.32 -23.53 -0.15
C GLN A 73 7.78 -22.41 0.79
N LYS A 74 8.98 -21.88 0.59
CA LYS A 74 9.49 -20.75 1.37
C LYS A 74 8.63 -19.47 1.15
N LEU A 75 8.24 -19.19 -0.07
CA LEU A 75 7.35 -18.08 -0.40
C LEU A 75 5.98 -18.22 0.27
N LEU A 76 5.42 -19.43 0.33
CA LEU A 76 4.18 -19.71 1.05
C LEU A 76 4.33 -19.44 2.55
N GLN A 77 5.40 -19.92 3.17
CA GLN A 77 5.72 -19.66 4.58
C GLN A 77 5.84 -18.17 4.86
N TRP A 78 6.57 -17.43 4.02
CA TRP A 78 6.73 -15.99 4.17
C TRP A 78 5.41 -15.23 3.97
N SER A 79 4.59 -15.66 3.01
CA SER A 79 3.27 -15.07 2.78
C SER A 79 2.32 -15.30 3.96
N LEU A 80 2.36 -16.49 4.58
CA LEU A 80 1.56 -16.80 5.78
C LEU A 80 2.03 -16.01 7.00
N ALA A 81 3.34 -15.76 7.10
CA ALA A 81 3.95 -14.99 8.18
C ALA A 81 3.96 -13.47 7.92
N ASP A 82 3.31 -13.02 6.86
CA ASP A 82 3.25 -11.61 6.41
C ASP A 82 4.65 -10.94 6.34
N LYS A 83 5.66 -11.70 5.90
CA LYS A 83 7.01 -11.14 5.71
C LYS A 83 7.02 -10.08 4.61
N LYS A 84 7.83 -9.04 4.82
CA LYS A 84 7.88 -7.88 3.90
C LYS A 84 9.14 -7.87 3.02
N TYR A 85 9.66 -9.06 2.66
CA TYR A 85 10.84 -9.17 1.79
C TYR A 85 10.58 -8.67 0.38
N THR A 86 11.54 -7.92 -0.18
CA THR A 86 11.45 -7.34 -1.53
C THR A 86 11.15 -8.39 -2.61
N PRO A 87 11.85 -9.55 -2.68
CA PRO A 87 11.57 -10.56 -3.70
C PRO A 87 10.17 -11.19 -3.54
N LEU A 88 9.66 -11.36 -2.31
CA LEU A 88 8.27 -11.80 -2.10
C LEU A 88 7.27 -10.79 -2.66
N LYS A 89 7.41 -9.52 -2.30
CA LYS A 89 6.52 -8.44 -2.79
C LYS A 89 6.51 -8.34 -4.31
N MET A 90 7.68 -8.51 -4.95
CA MET A 90 7.81 -8.47 -6.40
C MET A 90 7.03 -9.63 -7.05
N LEU A 91 7.18 -10.85 -6.55
CA LEU A 91 6.47 -12.03 -7.07
C LEU A 91 4.96 -11.96 -6.80
N GLN A 92 4.54 -11.47 -5.63
CA GLN A 92 3.15 -11.15 -5.34
C GLN A 92 2.57 -10.18 -6.36
N GLY A 93 3.29 -9.09 -6.65
CA GLY A 93 2.88 -8.08 -7.63
C GLY A 93 2.64 -8.67 -9.02
N LEU A 94 3.51 -9.57 -9.52
CA LEU A 94 3.35 -10.23 -10.83
C LEU A 94 2.09 -11.11 -10.88
N ILE A 95 1.83 -11.88 -9.81
CA ILE A 95 0.65 -12.75 -9.74
C ILE A 95 -0.62 -11.92 -9.64
N TRP A 96 -0.62 -10.87 -8.81
CA TRP A 96 -1.77 -9.97 -8.67
C TRP A 96 -2.05 -9.22 -9.98
N GLU A 97 -1.01 -8.71 -10.65
CA GLU A 97 -1.18 -8.04 -11.95
C GLU A 97 -1.91 -8.93 -12.95
N LYS A 98 -1.52 -10.22 -13.02
CA LYS A 98 -2.21 -11.19 -13.88
C LYS A 98 -3.66 -11.40 -13.45
N GLY A 99 -3.91 -11.55 -12.15
CA GLY A 99 -5.26 -11.71 -11.61
C GLY A 99 -6.17 -10.53 -11.91
N TYR A 100 -5.66 -9.31 -11.75
CA TYR A 100 -6.38 -8.08 -12.11
C TYR A 100 -6.67 -8.00 -13.61
N LYS A 101 -5.69 -8.30 -14.47
CA LYS A 101 -5.87 -8.29 -15.93
C LYS A 101 -6.88 -9.32 -16.42
N LEU A 102 -7.00 -10.46 -15.75
CA LEU A 102 -7.99 -11.50 -16.05
C LEU A 102 -9.38 -11.21 -15.42
N GLY A 103 -9.49 -10.18 -14.58
CA GLY A 103 -10.72 -9.85 -13.86
C GLY A 103 -11.03 -10.80 -12.69
N GLU A 104 -10.07 -11.62 -12.29
CA GLU A 104 -10.17 -12.54 -11.14
C GLU A 104 -9.97 -11.82 -9.80
N LEU A 105 -9.32 -10.66 -9.83
CA LEU A 105 -9.19 -9.72 -8.72
C LEU A 105 -9.85 -8.39 -9.07
N LYS A 106 -10.47 -7.73 -8.08
CA LYS A 106 -10.95 -6.35 -8.16
C LYS A 106 -10.51 -5.62 -6.89
N GLY A 107 -9.92 -4.44 -7.04
CA GLY A 107 -9.49 -3.63 -5.91
C GLY A 107 -10.68 -3.15 -5.08
N HIS A 108 -10.74 -3.52 -3.82
CA HIS A 108 -11.74 -3.01 -2.91
C HIS A 108 -11.48 -1.52 -2.63
N MET A 109 -12.54 -0.73 -2.65
CA MET A 109 -12.56 0.67 -2.16
C MET A 109 -13.84 0.89 -1.37
N TYR A 110 -13.74 1.68 -0.29
CA TYR A 110 -14.95 2.16 0.39
C TYR A 110 -15.73 3.11 -0.53
N ASP A 111 -17.05 3.14 -0.40
CA ASP A 111 -17.94 3.86 -1.32
C ASP A 111 -17.72 5.38 -1.34
N ASP A 112 -17.21 5.94 -0.24
CA ASP A 112 -16.91 7.36 -0.08
C ASP A 112 -15.62 7.81 -0.77
N VAL A 113 -14.72 6.88 -1.14
CA VAL A 113 -13.37 7.19 -1.62
C VAL A 113 -13.38 7.80 -3.02
N ALA A 114 -14.05 7.13 -3.98
CA ALA A 114 -14.06 7.60 -5.36
C ALA A 114 -14.69 8.99 -5.50
N PRO A 115 -15.89 9.29 -4.93
CA PRO A 115 -16.48 10.62 -5.01
C PRO A 115 -15.65 11.68 -4.30
N SER A 116 -14.96 11.32 -3.21
CA SER A 116 -14.08 12.26 -2.50
C SER A 116 -12.83 12.59 -3.31
N PHE A 117 -12.17 11.60 -3.93
CA PHE A 117 -11.02 11.84 -4.80
C PHE A 117 -11.37 12.75 -5.97
N GLU A 118 -12.53 12.52 -6.62
CA GLU A 118 -13.02 13.38 -7.68
C GLU A 118 -13.28 14.81 -7.18
N LYS A 119 -13.99 14.96 -6.06
CA LYS A 119 -14.28 16.25 -5.43
C LYS A 119 -13.02 17.03 -5.08
N TRP A 120 -12.03 16.38 -4.47
CA TRP A 120 -10.77 17.02 -4.10
C TRP A 120 -10.01 17.49 -5.34
N LYS A 121 -9.95 16.66 -6.39
CA LYS A 121 -9.29 17.02 -7.64
C LYS A 121 -9.96 18.20 -8.35
N LEU A 122 -11.31 18.23 -8.37
CA LEU A 122 -12.07 19.36 -8.90
C LEU A 122 -11.82 20.67 -8.13
N ASN A 123 -11.51 20.57 -6.84
CA ASN A 123 -11.15 21.72 -6.00
C ASN A 123 -9.65 22.08 -6.06
N GLY A 124 -8.89 21.48 -6.97
CA GLY A 124 -7.47 21.77 -7.16
C GLY A 124 -6.56 21.21 -6.05
N ILE A 125 -7.01 20.18 -5.32
CA ILE A 125 -6.23 19.47 -4.33
C ILE A 125 -5.60 18.26 -5.01
N ASP A 126 -4.29 18.13 -4.91
CA ASP A 126 -3.56 16.97 -5.41
C ASP A 126 -3.61 15.80 -4.40
N LEU A 127 -3.46 14.58 -4.93
CA LEU A 127 -3.58 13.35 -4.16
C LEU A 127 -2.33 12.49 -4.29
N GLY A 128 -1.92 11.91 -3.17
CA GLY A 128 -0.87 10.89 -3.12
C GLY A 128 -1.24 9.75 -2.20
N ILE A 129 -0.64 8.61 -2.46
CA ILE A 129 -0.80 7.39 -1.67
C ILE A 129 0.51 7.09 -0.97
N TYR A 130 0.44 6.68 0.31
CA TYR A 130 1.58 6.18 1.05
C TYR A 130 1.21 4.88 1.76
N SER A 131 1.75 3.78 1.29
CA SER A 131 1.46 2.43 1.81
C SER A 131 2.73 1.60 1.95
N SER A 132 2.70 0.57 2.79
CA SER A 132 3.76 -0.44 2.89
C SER A 132 3.80 -1.38 1.68
N GLY A 133 2.75 -1.44 0.89
CA GLY A 133 2.72 -2.12 -0.41
C GLY A 133 3.65 -1.42 -1.43
N SER A 134 4.22 -2.18 -2.39
CA SER A 134 5.01 -1.57 -3.47
C SER A 134 4.17 -0.64 -4.33
N VAL A 135 4.79 0.40 -4.91
CA VAL A 135 4.11 1.31 -5.84
C VAL A 135 3.32 0.56 -6.91
N ALA A 136 3.92 -0.49 -7.51
CA ALA A 136 3.23 -1.31 -8.51
C ALA A 136 1.95 -1.98 -7.96
N ALA A 137 1.97 -2.47 -6.72
CA ALA A 137 0.79 -3.05 -6.09
C ALA A 137 -0.28 -1.99 -5.77
N GLN A 138 0.14 -0.80 -5.34
CA GLN A 138 -0.76 0.33 -5.11
C GLN A 138 -1.46 0.75 -6.41
N GLU A 139 -0.70 0.89 -7.51
CA GLU A 139 -1.25 1.22 -8.83
C GLU A 139 -2.28 0.19 -9.29
N LEU A 140 -2.03 -1.11 -9.07
CA LEU A 140 -2.97 -2.17 -9.42
C LEU A 140 -4.30 -2.06 -8.66
N ILE A 141 -4.26 -1.84 -7.35
CA ILE A 141 -5.47 -1.72 -6.52
C ILE A 141 -6.35 -0.57 -7.04
N PHE A 142 -5.77 0.60 -7.30
CA PHE A 142 -6.51 1.78 -7.77
C PHE A 142 -6.92 1.68 -9.24
N LYS A 143 -6.09 1.05 -10.09
CA LYS A 143 -6.40 0.85 -11.51
C LYS A 143 -7.57 -0.09 -11.75
N TYR A 144 -7.64 -1.15 -10.97
CA TYR A 144 -8.67 -2.17 -11.06
C TYR A 144 -9.66 -2.13 -9.89
N ALA A 145 -9.89 -0.92 -9.36
CA ALA A 145 -10.85 -0.72 -8.28
C ALA A 145 -12.27 -1.10 -8.71
N SER A 146 -13.07 -1.60 -7.76
CA SER A 146 -14.47 -1.99 -8.00
C SER A 146 -15.34 -0.87 -8.56
N CYS A 147 -14.98 0.38 -8.23
CA CYS A 147 -15.64 1.61 -8.72
C CYS A 147 -15.05 2.17 -10.03
N GLY A 148 -14.10 1.46 -10.67
CA GLY A 148 -13.42 1.88 -11.90
C GLY A 148 -12.01 2.41 -11.67
N ASP A 149 -11.32 2.78 -12.75
CA ASP A 149 -9.93 3.27 -12.70
C ASP A 149 -9.83 4.62 -11.99
N MET A 150 -9.18 4.62 -10.81
CA MET A 150 -8.97 5.79 -9.96
C MET A 150 -7.58 6.42 -10.13
N THR A 151 -6.68 5.80 -10.90
CA THR A 151 -5.29 6.29 -11.07
C THR A 151 -5.22 7.70 -11.65
N LYS A 152 -6.24 8.09 -12.43
CA LYS A 152 -6.37 9.43 -13.00
C LYS A 152 -6.42 10.58 -11.98
N TRP A 153 -6.76 10.30 -10.73
CA TRP A 153 -6.83 11.30 -9.66
C TRP A 153 -5.58 11.35 -8.81
N ILE A 154 -4.72 10.31 -8.86
CA ILE A 154 -3.55 10.15 -7.99
C ILE A 154 -2.31 10.65 -8.71
N SER A 155 -1.61 11.61 -8.13
CA SER A 155 -0.42 12.21 -8.70
C SER A 155 0.89 11.59 -8.20
N HIS A 156 0.88 10.99 -7.01
CA HIS A 156 2.08 10.41 -6.39
C HIS A 156 1.77 9.11 -5.66
N TYR A 157 2.73 8.19 -5.70
CA TYR A 157 2.72 6.96 -4.93
C TYR A 157 4.04 6.83 -4.16
N PHE A 158 3.94 6.59 -2.87
CA PHE A 158 5.09 6.39 -1.97
C PHE A 158 4.98 5.02 -1.32
N ASP A 159 6.11 4.32 -1.22
CA ASP A 159 6.22 3.05 -0.50
C ASP A 159 7.37 3.11 0.52
N THR A 160 7.67 1.99 1.17
CA THR A 160 8.71 1.90 2.21
C THR A 160 10.13 2.17 1.71
N ARG A 161 10.34 2.42 0.42
CA ARG A 161 11.63 2.91 -0.09
C ARG A 161 11.92 4.35 0.33
N ILE A 162 10.88 5.15 0.61
CA ILE A 162 11.06 6.50 1.17
C ILE A 162 11.29 6.48 2.68
N GLY A 163 10.99 5.36 3.35
CA GLY A 163 11.15 5.13 4.78
C GLY A 163 9.94 4.43 5.39
N GLY A 164 9.99 4.18 6.70
CA GLY A 164 8.90 3.57 7.46
C GLY A 164 7.78 4.57 7.77
N LYS A 165 6.51 4.12 7.71
CA LYS A 165 5.34 4.98 7.96
C LYS A 165 5.23 5.51 9.42
N ARG A 166 5.96 4.90 10.35
CA ARG A 166 6.03 5.34 11.76
C ARG A 166 7.23 6.26 12.05
N GLU A 167 7.95 6.70 11.02
CA GLU A 167 9.13 7.54 11.11
C GLU A 167 8.84 8.93 10.56
N SER A 168 9.01 10.01 11.35
CA SER A 168 8.75 11.38 10.89
C SER A 168 9.62 11.75 9.70
N ARG A 169 10.86 11.24 9.63
CA ARG A 169 11.78 11.45 8.52
C ARG A 169 11.21 11.04 7.16
N SER A 170 10.38 10.00 7.12
CA SER A 170 9.74 9.55 5.89
C SER A 170 8.79 10.62 5.34
N TYR A 171 8.02 11.26 6.22
CA TYR A 171 7.11 12.35 5.85
C TYR A 171 7.87 13.62 5.47
N GLU A 172 8.99 13.93 6.12
CA GLU A 172 9.89 15.02 5.71
C GLU A 172 10.41 14.80 4.28
N GLN A 173 10.76 13.55 3.93
CA GLN A 173 11.18 13.22 2.57
C GLN A 173 10.02 13.36 1.57
N ILE A 174 8.80 12.94 1.92
CA ILE A 174 7.61 13.15 1.11
C ILE A 174 7.38 14.66 0.88
N VAL A 175 7.44 15.47 1.93
CA VAL A 175 7.34 16.93 1.84
C VAL A 175 8.36 17.50 0.86
N ASN A 176 9.61 17.05 0.94
CA ASN A 176 10.68 17.49 0.03
C ASN A 176 10.40 17.10 -1.43
N VAL A 177 9.89 15.88 -1.67
CA VAL A 177 9.52 15.42 -3.03
C VAL A 177 8.38 16.25 -3.58
N LEU A 178 7.37 16.54 -2.77
CA LEU A 178 6.19 17.31 -3.18
C LEU A 178 6.50 18.82 -3.36
N GLY A 179 7.49 19.36 -2.66
CA GLY A 179 7.80 20.79 -2.67
C GLY A 179 6.64 21.66 -2.14
N ILE A 180 5.83 21.13 -1.24
CA ILE A 180 4.66 21.79 -0.64
C ILE A 180 4.93 22.03 0.84
N ASN A 181 4.45 23.16 1.37
CA ASN A 181 4.55 23.41 2.82
C ASN A 181 3.84 22.29 3.60
N PRO A 182 4.49 21.65 4.59
CA PRO A 182 3.92 20.54 5.33
C PRO A 182 2.54 20.87 5.95
N GLY A 183 2.32 22.09 6.41
CA GLY A 183 1.03 22.55 6.95
C GLY A 183 -0.10 22.66 5.89
N GLU A 184 0.20 22.51 4.59
CA GLU A 184 -0.76 22.45 3.50
C GLU A 184 -1.03 21.01 3.02
N ILE A 185 -0.40 20.00 3.65
CA ILE A 185 -0.58 18.57 3.40
C ILE A 185 -1.41 17.99 4.54
N VAL A 186 -2.44 17.21 4.19
CA VAL A 186 -3.24 16.44 5.15
C VAL A 186 -2.95 14.96 4.93
N PHE A 187 -2.57 14.25 5.98
CA PHE A 187 -2.38 12.80 5.95
C PHE A 187 -3.55 12.09 6.62
N LEU A 188 -4.12 11.11 5.92
CA LEU A 188 -5.25 10.29 6.35
C LEU A 188 -4.77 8.86 6.58
N SER A 189 -5.00 8.32 7.78
CA SER A 189 -4.65 6.94 8.16
C SER A 189 -5.55 6.46 9.31
N ASP A 190 -5.72 5.15 9.43
CA ASP A 190 -6.36 4.49 10.58
C ASP A 190 -5.37 4.16 11.70
N ILE A 191 -4.08 4.42 11.50
CA ILE A 191 -2.99 4.08 12.43
C ILE A 191 -2.46 5.33 13.15
N GLU A 192 -2.70 5.43 14.46
CA GLU A 192 -2.31 6.60 15.26
C GLU A 192 -0.79 6.87 15.27
N GLU A 193 0.04 5.82 15.26
CA GLU A 193 1.50 5.99 15.24
C GLU A 193 1.98 6.62 13.93
N GLU A 194 1.32 6.34 12.82
CA GLU A 194 1.62 6.95 11.52
C GLU A 194 1.19 8.42 11.50
N LEU A 195 0.01 8.72 12.04
CA LEU A 195 -0.46 10.09 12.20
C LEU A 195 0.46 10.91 13.12
N SER A 196 0.93 10.31 14.21
CA SER A 196 1.91 10.94 15.10
C SER A 196 3.21 11.29 14.38
N ALA A 197 3.75 10.36 13.60
CA ALA A 197 4.97 10.56 12.81
C ALA A 197 4.79 11.67 11.76
N ALA A 198 3.66 11.68 11.05
CA ALA A 198 3.32 12.71 10.08
C ALA A 198 3.17 14.11 10.73
N ASN A 199 2.53 14.16 11.89
CA ASN A 199 2.35 15.41 12.62
C ASN A 199 3.69 15.97 13.11
N GLN A 200 4.62 15.14 13.57
CA GLN A 200 5.99 15.54 13.92
C GLN A 200 6.75 16.15 12.74
N ALA A 201 6.46 15.70 11.51
CA ALA A 201 7.00 16.29 10.28
C ALA A 201 6.26 17.57 9.84
N GLY A 202 5.27 18.03 10.61
CA GLY A 202 4.51 19.24 10.36
C GLY A 202 3.29 19.09 9.45
N LEU A 203 2.92 17.86 9.06
CA LEU A 203 1.68 17.58 8.32
C LEU A 203 0.49 17.74 9.25
N LYS A 204 -0.67 18.04 8.68
CA LYS A 204 -1.95 17.86 9.37
C LYS A 204 -2.39 16.40 9.23
N THR A 205 -3.12 15.93 10.21
CA THR A 205 -3.53 14.53 10.26
C THR A 205 -5.00 14.40 10.61
N ILE A 206 -5.66 13.42 10.00
CA ILE A 206 -7.03 13.02 10.32
C ILE A 206 -7.02 11.51 10.54
N HIS A 207 -7.52 11.06 11.69
CA HIS A 207 -7.66 9.65 12.02
C HIS A 207 -8.94 9.10 11.40
N LEU A 208 -8.82 8.12 10.49
CA LEU A 208 -9.96 7.45 9.86
C LEU A 208 -10.42 6.27 10.73
N LEU A 209 -11.68 6.29 11.12
CA LEU A 209 -12.32 5.26 11.96
C LEU A 209 -13.38 4.54 11.13
N ARG A 210 -12.98 3.49 10.41
CA ARG A 210 -13.87 2.78 9.49
C ARG A 210 -14.90 1.88 10.16
N ASN A 211 -14.73 1.57 11.45
CA ASN A 211 -15.70 0.79 12.20
C ASN A 211 -16.37 1.68 13.28
N ASP A 212 -17.66 1.48 13.50
CA ASP A 212 -18.45 2.28 14.45
C ASP A 212 -17.95 2.21 15.91
N ASN A 213 -17.29 1.11 16.26
CA ASN A 213 -16.77 0.88 17.62
C ASN A 213 -15.35 1.45 17.81
N ASP A 214 -14.68 1.90 16.74
CA ASP A 214 -13.34 2.44 16.83
C ASP A 214 -13.37 3.78 17.55
N LYS A 215 -12.34 4.02 18.37
CA LYS A 215 -12.16 5.26 19.13
C LYS A 215 -10.84 5.90 18.71
N SER A 216 -10.82 7.21 18.66
CA SER A 216 -9.62 7.99 18.40
C SER A 216 -9.16 8.69 19.67
N SER A 217 -7.84 8.74 19.88
CA SER A 217 -7.21 9.67 20.83
C SER A 217 -6.97 11.05 20.19
N SER A 218 -7.07 11.15 18.86
CA SER A 218 -6.90 12.38 18.10
C SER A 218 -8.09 13.31 18.24
N SER A 219 -7.82 14.63 18.26
CA SER A 219 -8.85 15.67 18.21
C SER A 219 -9.49 15.80 16.82
N TYR A 220 -8.84 15.28 15.80
CA TYR A 220 -9.30 15.30 14.41
C TYR A 220 -9.47 13.87 13.93
N PHE A 221 -10.70 13.44 13.79
CA PHE A 221 -11.06 12.13 13.25
C PHE A 221 -12.26 12.28 12.31
N ALA A 222 -12.41 11.31 11.41
CA ALA A 222 -13.55 11.17 10.52
C ALA A 222 -13.89 9.69 10.36
N ARG A 223 -15.14 9.37 10.00
CA ARG A 223 -15.56 8.00 9.73
C ARG A 223 -15.54 7.67 8.25
N ASP A 224 -15.60 8.69 7.44
CA ASP A 224 -15.46 8.60 5.98
C ASP A 224 -14.76 9.84 5.41
N PHE A 225 -14.59 9.88 4.10
CA PHE A 225 -13.93 10.99 3.40
C PHE A 225 -14.91 12.13 3.05
N LEU A 226 -16.19 12.02 3.41
CA LEU A 226 -17.21 13.03 3.14
C LEU A 226 -17.36 14.03 4.30
N GLU A 227 -16.94 13.63 5.52
CA GLU A 227 -16.86 14.48 6.72
C GLU A 227 -15.69 15.48 6.60
#